data_94ad745cd8cdfeefce2d9634d938baee
#
_entry.id   94ad745cd8cdfeefce2d9634d938baee
#
_cell.length_a   1.000
_cell.length_b   1.000
_cell.length_c   1.000
_cell.angle_alpha   90.00
_cell.angle_beta   90.00
_cell.angle_gamma   90.00
#
_symmetry.space_group_name_H-M   'P 1'
#
loop_
_entity.id
_entity.type
_entity.pdbx_description
1 polymer ?
#
loop_
_entity_poly.entity_id
_entity_poly.type
_entity_poly.pdbx_seq_one_letter_code
_entity_poly.pdbx_strand_id
1 'polypeptide(L)'
;MATEAPFARWAQRVEAVLEQTLPTAETAPQRLHAAMRHATLGGGKRIRPLLVYAAGSLFGTDERWLDAPATAVEMIHAYSLVHDDLPAMDDDALRRGKPTVHVAFDEATAILAGDALQAQAFSLLAEAPVNAELRVAWLRSLASASGVAGMCGGQALDV
;
A
#
# COMPACT_ATOMS: atom_id res chain seq x y z
N MET A 1 -19.69 -25.40 14.58
CA MET A 1 -18.66 -24.38 14.89
C MET A 1 -18.73 -23.34 13.79
N ALA A 2 -19.14 -22.11 14.10
CA ALA A 2 -19.05 -21.03 13.14
C ALA A 2 -17.56 -20.78 12.83
N THR A 3 -17.18 -20.97 11.59
CA THR A 3 -15.83 -20.62 11.11
C THR A 3 -15.74 -19.11 11.24
N GLU A 4 -14.97 -18.61 12.21
CA GLU A 4 -14.66 -17.19 12.29
C GLU A 4 -14.16 -16.72 10.92
N ALA A 5 -14.74 -15.63 10.43
CA ALA A 5 -14.34 -15.08 9.14
C ALA A 5 -12.82 -14.76 9.21
N PRO A 6 -12.02 -15.15 8.20
CA PRO A 6 -10.55 -15.08 8.27
C PRO A 6 -9.99 -13.66 8.24
N PHE A 7 -10.83 -12.63 8.27
CA PHE A 7 -10.48 -11.23 8.06
C PHE A 7 -9.46 -10.70 9.07
N ALA A 8 -9.61 -11.00 10.35
CA ALA A 8 -8.65 -10.57 11.37
C ALA A 8 -7.28 -11.19 11.15
N ARG A 9 -7.22 -12.46 10.77
CA ARG A 9 -5.98 -13.18 10.47
C ARG A 9 -5.31 -12.63 9.21
N TRP A 10 -6.07 -12.33 8.15
CA TRP A 10 -5.53 -11.70 6.94
C TRP A 10 -5.02 -10.28 7.18
N ALA A 11 -5.73 -9.49 8.01
CA ALA A 11 -5.26 -8.17 8.39
C ALA A 11 -3.93 -8.23 9.15
N GLN A 12 -3.78 -9.15 10.10
CA GLN A 12 -2.52 -9.39 10.80
C GLN A 12 -1.42 -9.89 9.84
N ARG A 13 -1.77 -10.77 8.91
CA ARG A 13 -0.82 -11.27 7.91
C ARG A 13 -0.25 -10.16 7.05
N VAL A 14 -1.09 -9.31 6.47
CA VAL A 14 -0.60 -8.21 5.63
C VAL A 14 0.19 -7.17 6.44
N GLU A 15 -0.19 -6.93 7.69
CA GLU A 15 0.58 -6.05 8.57
C GLU A 15 2.01 -6.58 8.78
N ALA A 16 2.15 -7.89 9.04
CA ALA A 16 3.45 -8.52 9.18
C ALA A 16 4.28 -8.46 7.88
N VAL A 17 3.66 -8.64 6.72
CA VAL A 17 4.35 -8.54 5.42
C VAL A 17 4.77 -7.10 5.15
N LEU A 18 3.92 -6.11 5.41
CA LEU A 18 4.27 -4.69 5.32
C LEU A 18 5.47 -4.34 6.21
N GLU A 19 5.43 -4.79 7.48
CA GLU A 19 6.53 -4.58 8.44
C GLU A 19 7.86 -5.11 7.93
N GLN A 20 7.87 -6.31 7.34
CA GLN A 20 9.06 -6.96 6.81
C GLN A 20 9.55 -6.37 5.48
N THR A 21 8.64 -5.85 4.66
CA THR A 21 8.94 -5.38 3.31
C THR A 21 9.44 -3.94 3.30
N LEU A 22 8.92 -3.10 4.21
CA LEU A 22 9.35 -1.72 4.32
C LEU A 22 10.77 -1.66 4.92
N PRO A 23 11.64 -0.79 4.38
CA PRO A 23 12.95 -0.55 4.98
C PRO A 23 12.81 -0.13 6.45
N THR A 24 13.78 -0.52 7.28
CA THR A 24 13.78 -0.10 8.69
C THR A 24 14.13 1.39 8.81
N ALA A 25 13.60 2.04 9.84
CA ALA A 25 13.86 3.47 10.08
C ALA A 25 15.33 3.79 10.39
N GLU A 26 16.12 2.79 10.77
CA GLU A 26 17.55 2.91 11.02
C GLU A 26 18.42 2.86 9.75
N THR A 27 17.86 2.34 8.66
CA THR A 27 18.52 2.26 7.35
C THR A 27 18.48 3.64 6.68
N ALA A 28 19.61 4.11 6.13
CA ALA A 28 19.63 5.35 5.34
C ALA A 28 18.93 5.16 3.97
N PRO A 29 18.17 6.16 3.50
CA PRO A 29 17.87 7.46 4.12
C PRO A 29 16.77 7.35 5.20
N GLN A 30 17.17 7.46 6.46
CA GLN A 30 16.37 7.17 7.65
C GLN A 30 15.03 7.93 7.68
N ARG A 31 15.07 9.22 7.36
CA ARG A 31 13.88 10.07 7.39
C ARG A 31 12.82 9.63 6.38
N LEU A 32 13.23 9.24 5.18
CA LEU A 32 12.34 8.69 4.14
C LEU A 32 11.70 7.38 4.61
N HIS A 33 12.51 6.46 5.12
CA HIS A 33 12.02 5.16 5.57
C HIS A 33 11.08 5.29 6.77
N ALA A 34 11.38 6.18 7.71
CA ALA A 34 10.49 6.49 8.83
C ALA A 34 9.13 7.06 8.34
N ALA A 35 9.14 7.93 7.34
CA ALA A 35 7.93 8.49 6.74
C ALA A 35 7.09 7.42 6.01
N MET A 36 7.73 6.53 5.24
CA MET A 36 7.05 5.40 4.59
C MET A 36 6.37 4.48 5.62
N ARG A 37 7.06 4.17 6.71
CA ARG A 37 6.53 3.36 7.81
C ARG A 37 5.38 4.08 8.53
N HIS A 38 5.51 5.37 8.79
CA HIS A 38 4.46 6.22 9.38
C HIS A 38 3.18 6.19 8.53
N ALA A 39 3.32 6.30 7.21
CA ALA A 39 2.20 6.28 6.26
C ALA A 39 1.47 4.94 6.20
N THR A 40 2.19 3.83 6.38
CA THR A 40 1.73 2.49 6.01
C THR A 40 1.36 1.65 7.23
N LEU A 41 2.14 1.72 8.30
CA LEU A 41 1.97 0.90 9.51
C LEU A 41 1.09 1.60 10.55
N GLY A 42 0.64 0.84 11.50
CA GLY A 42 -0.10 1.39 12.65
C GLY A 42 -1.60 1.42 12.46
N GLY A 43 -2.13 0.50 11.70
CA GLY A 43 -3.55 0.22 11.67
C GLY A 43 -4.27 0.70 10.42
N GLY A 44 -5.54 0.38 10.39
CA GLY A 44 -6.44 0.60 9.28
C GLY A 44 -7.27 -0.66 9.04
N LYS A 45 -8.37 -0.53 8.31
CA LYS A 45 -9.27 -1.66 8.04
C LYS A 45 -8.68 -2.70 7.08
N ARG A 46 -7.59 -2.36 6.38
CA ARG A 46 -6.90 -3.23 5.40
C ARG A 46 -7.86 -3.85 4.37
N ILE A 47 -8.91 -3.14 3.98
CA ILE A 47 -9.98 -3.68 3.11
C ILE A 47 -9.42 -4.16 1.78
N ARG A 48 -8.49 -3.42 1.16
CA ARG A 48 -7.91 -3.79 -0.14
C ARG A 48 -7.13 -5.10 -0.08
N PRO A 49 -6.20 -5.30 0.86
CA PRO A 49 -5.58 -6.60 1.10
C PRO A 49 -6.58 -7.72 1.38
N LEU A 50 -7.60 -7.46 2.20
CA LEU A 50 -8.63 -8.45 2.52
C LEU A 50 -9.37 -8.92 1.27
N LEU A 51 -9.66 -8.02 0.34
CA LEU A 51 -10.27 -8.38 -0.95
C LEU A 51 -9.35 -9.25 -1.82
N VAL A 52 -8.03 -9.00 -1.78
CA VAL A 52 -7.06 -9.86 -2.49
C VAL A 52 -7.08 -11.28 -1.93
N TYR A 53 -6.98 -11.43 -0.60
CA TYR A 53 -7.03 -12.74 0.04
C TYR A 53 -8.36 -13.44 -0.17
N ALA A 54 -9.47 -12.71 -0.07
CA ALA A 54 -10.80 -13.26 -0.30
C ALA A 54 -10.97 -13.76 -1.74
N ALA A 55 -10.57 -12.97 -2.73
CA ALA A 55 -10.62 -13.37 -4.13
C ALA A 55 -9.76 -14.62 -4.39
N GLY A 56 -8.53 -14.66 -3.89
CA GLY A 56 -7.66 -15.82 -4.03
C GLY A 56 -8.22 -17.08 -3.36
N SER A 57 -8.86 -16.92 -2.20
CA SER A 57 -9.45 -18.06 -1.47
C SER A 57 -10.60 -18.73 -2.23
N LEU A 58 -11.35 -17.98 -3.05
CA LEU A 58 -12.40 -18.53 -3.89
C LEU A 58 -11.87 -19.54 -4.93
N PHE A 59 -10.61 -19.43 -5.29
CA PHE A 59 -9.94 -20.32 -6.24
C PHE A 59 -8.98 -21.32 -5.55
N GLY A 60 -9.03 -21.40 -4.22
CA GLY A 60 -8.17 -22.30 -3.44
C GLY A 60 -6.69 -21.91 -3.49
N THR A 61 -6.37 -20.65 -3.77
CA THR A 61 -4.99 -20.17 -3.84
C THR A 61 -4.37 -20.10 -2.45
N ASP A 62 -3.14 -20.61 -2.30
CA ASP A 62 -2.37 -20.50 -1.07
C ASP A 62 -2.05 -19.03 -0.76
N GLU A 63 -2.28 -18.62 0.47
CA GLU A 63 -2.14 -17.22 0.91
C GLU A 63 -0.73 -16.65 0.69
N ARG A 64 0.32 -17.47 0.72
CA ARG A 64 1.70 -17.02 0.45
C ARG A 64 1.89 -16.44 -0.96
N TRP A 65 1.08 -16.89 -1.94
CA TRP A 65 1.08 -16.33 -3.30
C TRP A 65 0.31 -15.02 -3.40
N LEU A 66 -0.52 -14.72 -2.41
CA LEU A 66 -1.35 -13.52 -2.35
C LEU A 66 -0.69 -12.38 -1.56
N ASP A 67 0.36 -12.66 -0.81
CA ASP A 67 1.04 -11.67 0.04
C ASP A 67 1.58 -10.48 -0.77
N ALA A 68 2.24 -10.72 -1.89
CA ALA A 68 2.78 -9.66 -2.74
C ALA A 68 1.68 -8.74 -3.31
N PRO A 69 0.63 -9.25 -3.98
CA PRO A 69 -0.44 -8.38 -4.47
C PRO A 69 -1.24 -7.71 -3.34
N ALA A 70 -1.50 -8.38 -2.22
CA ALA A 70 -2.17 -7.78 -1.08
C ALA A 70 -1.38 -6.60 -0.49
N THR A 71 -0.08 -6.76 -0.35
CA THR A 71 0.82 -5.72 0.16
C THR A 71 0.99 -4.57 -0.84
N ALA A 72 1.12 -4.89 -2.13
CA ALA A 72 1.27 -3.89 -3.18
C ALA A 72 0.06 -2.95 -3.28
N VAL A 73 -1.16 -3.48 -3.25
CA VAL A 73 -2.37 -2.63 -3.29
C VAL A 73 -2.50 -1.73 -2.07
N GLU A 74 -2.04 -2.19 -0.90
CA GLU A 74 -2.05 -1.36 0.31
C GLU A 74 -0.97 -0.26 0.25
N MET A 75 0.20 -0.53 -0.31
CA MET A 75 1.22 0.51 -0.54
C MET A 75 0.74 1.58 -1.52
N ILE A 76 0.06 1.19 -2.60
CA ILE A 76 -0.58 2.15 -3.52
C ILE A 76 -1.62 2.99 -2.79
N HIS A 77 -2.44 2.36 -1.95
CA HIS A 77 -3.40 3.10 -1.12
C HIS A 77 -2.71 4.07 -0.15
N ALA A 78 -1.65 3.63 0.52
CA ALA A 78 -0.92 4.49 1.44
C ALA A 78 -0.30 5.70 0.73
N TYR A 79 0.35 5.51 -0.43
CA TYR A 79 0.91 6.64 -1.18
C TYR A 79 -0.18 7.63 -1.62
N SER A 80 -1.32 7.14 -2.07
CA SER A 80 -2.41 8.03 -2.49
C SER A 80 -2.88 8.91 -1.35
N LEU A 81 -3.01 8.37 -0.14
CA LEU A 81 -3.39 9.13 1.05
C LEU A 81 -2.32 10.17 1.44
N VAL A 82 -1.03 9.79 1.36
CA VAL A 82 0.07 10.73 1.67
C VAL A 82 0.05 11.95 0.74
N HIS A 83 -0.18 11.73 -0.56
CA HIS A 83 -0.25 12.82 -1.52
C HIS A 83 -1.55 13.62 -1.42
N ASP A 84 -2.69 12.95 -1.18
CA ASP A 84 -3.97 13.63 -0.99
C ASP A 84 -3.95 14.56 0.25
N ASP A 85 -3.24 14.18 1.31
CA ASP A 85 -3.15 14.99 2.53
C ASP A 85 -2.31 16.27 2.39
N LEU A 86 -1.51 16.40 1.31
CA LEU A 86 -0.65 17.57 1.11
C LEU A 86 -1.44 18.87 0.99
N PRO A 87 -0.84 20.04 1.37
CA PRO A 87 -1.49 21.36 1.26
C PRO A 87 -1.97 21.71 -0.15
N ALA A 88 -1.33 21.17 -1.19
CA ALA A 88 -1.72 21.36 -2.58
C ALA A 88 -2.93 20.50 -3.01
N MET A 89 -3.38 19.60 -2.18
CA MET A 89 -4.49 18.68 -2.39
C MET A 89 -5.59 18.95 -1.33
N ASP A 90 -5.87 17.99 -0.45
CA ASP A 90 -6.95 18.13 0.55
C ASP A 90 -6.54 18.94 1.79
N ASP A 91 -5.25 19.21 1.98
CA ASP A 91 -4.69 19.98 3.10
C ASP A 91 -5.08 19.41 4.48
N ASP A 92 -4.99 18.11 4.65
CA ASP A 92 -5.34 17.41 5.89
C ASP A 92 -4.16 17.34 6.87
N ALA A 93 -4.38 17.82 8.10
CA ALA A 93 -3.36 17.77 9.16
C ALA A 93 -3.38 16.46 9.95
N LEU A 94 -4.51 15.76 9.97
CA LEU A 94 -4.71 14.52 10.75
C LEU A 94 -5.36 13.43 9.89
N ARG A 95 -4.91 12.21 10.08
CA ARG A 95 -5.52 11.00 9.52
C ARG A 95 -5.60 9.91 10.59
N ARG A 96 -6.81 9.42 10.86
CA ARG A 96 -7.06 8.41 11.91
C ARG A 96 -6.50 8.83 13.28
N GLY A 97 -6.60 10.12 13.61
CA GLY A 97 -6.12 10.68 14.87
C GLY A 97 -4.60 10.86 14.99
N LYS A 98 -3.83 10.58 13.91
CA LYS A 98 -2.38 10.81 13.83
C LYS A 98 -2.06 11.96 12.89
N PRO A 99 -0.96 12.71 13.12
CA PRO A 99 -0.47 13.68 12.15
C PRO A 99 -0.24 13.05 10.79
N THR A 100 -0.66 13.72 9.71
CA THR A 100 -0.35 13.32 8.34
C THR A 100 1.16 13.39 8.09
N VAL A 101 1.66 12.74 7.05
CA VAL A 101 3.12 12.62 6.83
C VAL A 101 3.80 13.98 6.69
N HIS A 102 3.19 14.92 5.95
CA HIS A 102 3.80 16.26 5.78
C HIS A 102 3.80 17.08 7.08
N VAL A 103 2.87 16.82 8.00
CA VAL A 103 2.84 17.46 9.33
C VAL A 103 3.86 16.80 10.27
N ALA A 104 3.96 15.47 10.25
CA ALA A 104 4.88 14.73 11.10
C ALA A 104 6.37 14.89 10.68
N PHE A 105 6.59 15.10 9.37
CA PHE A 105 7.94 15.24 8.78
C PHE A 105 8.08 16.60 8.09
N ASP A 106 7.80 16.67 6.80
CA ASP A 106 7.73 17.86 5.94
C ASP A 106 7.13 17.50 4.59
N GLU A 107 6.77 18.49 3.76
CA GLU A 107 6.16 18.27 2.46
C GLU A 107 7.06 17.51 1.49
N ALA A 108 8.35 17.85 1.42
CA ALA A 108 9.28 17.17 0.51
C ALA A 108 9.43 15.69 0.88
N THR A 109 9.53 15.39 2.17
CA THR A 109 9.58 14.01 2.67
C THR A 109 8.28 13.26 2.37
N ALA A 110 7.13 13.92 2.49
CA ALA A 110 5.83 13.32 2.16
C ALA A 110 5.73 12.97 0.67
N ILE A 111 6.11 13.89 -0.22
CA ILE A 111 6.15 13.65 -1.67
C ILE A 111 7.03 12.43 -1.98
N LEU A 112 8.26 12.41 -1.47
CA LEU A 112 9.19 11.31 -1.71
C LEU A 112 8.73 9.99 -1.09
N ALA A 113 8.09 10.02 0.07
CA ALA A 113 7.55 8.82 0.70
C ALA A 113 6.42 8.20 -0.16
N GLY A 114 5.55 9.02 -0.72
CA GLY A 114 4.53 8.56 -1.65
C GLY A 114 5.13 7.96 -2.92
N ASP A 115 6.11 8.63 -3.53
CA ASP A 115 6.82 8.13 -4.72
C ASP A 115 7.52 6.79 -4.44
N ALA A 116 8.20 6.68 -3.29
CA ALA A 116 8.90 5.46 -2.90
C ALA A 116 7.94 4.31 -2.61
N LEU A 117 6.79 4.56 -1.98
CA LEU A 117 5.76 3.55 -1.74
C LEU A 117 5.17 3.02 -3.05
N GLN A 118 4.92 3.91 -4.02
CA GLN A 118 4.44 3.50 -5.35
C GLN A 118 5.48 2.60 -6.03
N ALA A 119 6.75 3.01 -6.09
CA ALA A 119 7.82 2.22 -6.67
C ALA A 119 7.98 0.86 -5.97
N GLN A 120 7.92 0.83 -4.64
CA GLN A 120 8.02 -0.39 -3.84
C GLN A 120 6.88 -1.37 -4.13
N ALA A 121 5.66 -0.89 -4.36
CA ALA A 121 4.52 -1.73 -4.73
C ALA A 121 4.79 -2.49 -6.04
N PHE A 122 5.35 -1.83 -7.05
CA PHE A 122 5.70 -2.47 -8.32
C PHE A 122 6.90 -3.43 -8.18
N SER A 123 7.91 -3.08 -7.37
CA SER A 123 9.02 -4.00 -7.04
C SER A 123 8.51 -5.31 -6.43
N LEU A 124 7.60 -5.23 -5.47
CA LEU A 124 7.01 -6.41 -4.85
C LEU A 124 6.36 -7.35 -5.86
N LEU A 125 5.59 -6.81 -6.79
CA LEU A 125 4.95 -7.62 -7.82
C LEU A 125 5.96 -8.21 -8.80
N ALA A 126 7.00 -7.44 -9.17
CA ALA A 126 8.05 -7.90 -10.07
C ALA A 126 8.89 -9.04 -9.47
N GLU A 127 9.03 -9.07 -8.15
CA GLU A 127 9.80 -10.06 -7.39
C GLU A 127 8.94 -11.17 -6.79
N ALA A 128 7.62 -11.15 -6.99
CA ALA A 128 6.70 -12.12 -6.43
C ALA A 128 7.07 -13.56 -6.83
N PRO A 129 6.92 -14.56 -5.93
CA PRO A 129 7.33 -15.92 -6.17
C PRO A 129 6.35 -16.71 -7.06
N VAL A 130 6.01 -16.13 -8.20
CA VAL A 130 5.15 -16.70 -9.24
C VAL A 130 5.84 -16.60 -10.59
N ASN A 131 5.26 -17.23 -11.64
CA ASN A 131 5.86 -17.16 -12.97
C ASN A 131 5.87 -15.74 -13.55
N ALA A 132 6.73 -15.50 -14.53
CA ALA A 132 6.93 -14.16 -15.12
C ALA A 132 5.68 -13.62 -15.81
N GLU A 133 4.89 -14.47 -16.44
CA GLU A 133 3.65 -14.10 -17.12
C GLU A 133 2.64 -13.52 -16.12
N LEU A 134 2.47 -14.17 -14.98
CA LEU A 134 1.58 -13.71 -13.92
C LEU A 134 2.09 -12.41 -13.28
N ARG A 135 3.41 -12.28 -13.06
CA ARG A 135 4.00 -11.00 -12.59
C ARG A 135 3.66 -9.85 -13.54
N VAL A 136 3.84 -10.06 -14.84
CA VAL A 136 3.52 -9.04 -15.86
C VAL A 136 2.02 -8.71 -15.85
N ALA A 137 1.15 -9.70 -15.73
CA ALA A 137 -0.28 -9.48 -15.64
C ALA A 137 -0.65 -8.62 -14.41
N TRP A 138 -0.08 -8.91 -13.25
CA TRP A 138 -0.28 -8.13 -12.03
C TRP A 138 0.25 -6.68 -12.15
N LEU A 139 1.46 -6.51 -12.68
CA LEU A 139 2.06 -5.19 -12.93
C LEU A 139 1.18 -4.35 -13.86
N ARG A 140 0.69 -4.93 -14.95
CA ARG A 140 -0.21 -4.24 -15.89
C ARG A 140 -1.53 -3.85 -15.24
N SER A 141 -2.14 -4.77 -14.48
CA SER A 141 -3.40 -4.53 -13.77
C SER A 141 -3.25 -3.37 -12.76
N LEU A 142 -2.21 -3.41 -11.93
CA LEU A 142 -1.96 -2.37 -10.93
C LEU A 142 -1.64 -1.02 -11.59
N ALA A 143 -0.81 -1.01 -12.63
CA ALA A 143 -0.48 0.21 -13.37
C ALA A 143 -1.71 0.85 -14.03
N SER A 144 -2.57 0.04 -14.64
CA SER A 144 -3.82 0.52 -15.24
C SER A 144 -4.77 1.10 -14.18
N ALA A 145 -4.96 0.38 -13.07
CA ALA A 145 -5.86 0.81 -12.00
C ALA A 145 -5.36 2.06 -11.25
N SER A 146 -4.05 2.25 -11.14
CA SER A 146 -3.44 3.38 -10.43
C SER A 146 -3.19 4.59 -11.32
N GLY A 147 -3.09 4.41 -12.63
CA GLY A 147 -2.63 5.39 -13.59
C GLY A 147 -3.71 6.30 -14.17
N VAL A 148 -3.46 6.74 -15.41
CA VAL A 148 -4.26 7.76 -16.13
C VAL A 148 -5.71 7.35 -16.37
N ALA A 149 -5.97 6.06 -16.54
CA ALA A 149 -7.32 5.52 -16.73
C ALA A 149 -7.98 5.04 -15.42
N GLY A 150 -7.28 5.18 -14.30
CA GLY A 150 -7.73 4.74 -12.98
C GLY A 150 -7.66 5.85 -11.95
N MET A 151 -7.00 5.58 -10.83
CA MET A 151 -7.00 6.45 -9.65
C MET A 151 -6.44 7.85 -9.93
N CYS A 152 -5.29 7.99 -10.61
CA CYS A 152 -4.74 9.31 -10.93
C CYS A 152 -5.63 10.09 -11.88
N GLY A 153 -6.21 9.45 -12.89
CA GLY A 153 -7.16 10.09 -13.80
C GLY A 153 -8.42 10.56 -13.09
N GLY A 154 -8.96 9.73 -12.18
CA GLY A 154 -10.09 10.10 -11.34
C GLY A 154 -9.79 11.30 -10.44
N GLN A 155 -8.65 11.29 -9.79
CA GLN A 155 -8.19 12.39 -8.93
C GLN A 155 -8.06 13.70 -9.73
N ALA A 156 -7.49 13.65 -10.93
CA ALA A 156 -7.36 14.84 -11.79
C ALA A 156 -8.69 15.43 -12.26
N LEU A 157 -9.76 14.65 -12.23
CA LEU A 157 -11.12 15.15 -12.54
C LEU A 157 -11.83 15.71 -11.31
N ASP A 158 -11.38 15.39 -10.11
CA ASP A 158 -11.99 15.79 -8.84
C ASP A 158 -11.38 17.09 -8.27
N VAL A 159 -10.19 17.48 -8.71
CA VAL A 159 -9.44 18.66 -8.25
C VAL A 159 -9.91 19.95 -8.91
#